data_ab6bca686035bb9306c2ace8a40cdf47
#
_entry.id   ab6bca686035bb9306c2ace8a40cdf47
#
_cell.length_a   1.000
_cell.length_b   1.000
_cell.length_c   1.000
_cell.angle_alpha   90.00
_cell.angle_beta   90.00
_cell.angle_gamma   90.00
#
_symmetry.space_group_name_H-M   'P 1'
#
loop_
_entity.id
_entity.type
_entity.pdbx_description
1 polymer ?
#
loop_
_entity_poly.entity_id
_entity_poly.type
_entity_poly.pdbx_seq_one_letter_code
_entity_poly.pdbx_strand_id
1 'polypeptide(L)'
;MSNYDKEIPPEKAELVDRRAFLEVAAGAVAGAAVSGAIPEIAAAQNSGSDRGSGPLYMQTNEIQNAIIHYRRDGGGALTEVERVLTGGAGSGTFKPISGQASAPNAFEGAGSVILSPNRQLLFTTNGGDNSVSSFRVGKDGRLTHADVKPTGNPVKGKSGTAKSLAYAPSKGILFVVHSFGPDHVRLMSVDAQGTLGMRPERYTVNTQEKTDRVPTMGVLSPNGKFLLVGTTFDQSIAHTGLYPDGSPILWVPQPDGKYRVIASNAPDPDGLVLFPVQDDGTLGGAKFQDAKAASPFYIAFLNGRPDAFVIGYAVGNGCAMATIDSDGKINVGPLVKIDTSPGLPSELCWLSISPDDRTVYATDFGYSYISSYHINGSGLKIAKDPACPKVPGDGTARGLNTTVTSGPSDCWITADGAYLYQIYGNASALVGYATRSDGSLHEINRVKIPYNSPQGLTGF
;
A
#
# COMPACT_ATOMS: atom_id res chain seq x y z
N MET A 1 19.30 43.14 1.02
CA MET A 1 18.80 43.68 2.30
C MET A 1 17.30 43.84 2.18
N SER A 2 16.51 42.94 2.67
CA SER A 2 15.08 43.11 2.89
C SER A 2 14.61 42.04 3.87
N ASN A 3 14.08 42.52 4.98
CA ASN A 3 13.57 41.81 6.15
C ASN A 3 12.36 40.98 5.81
N TYR A 4 12.36 39.69 6.20
CA TYR A 4 11.15 38.91 6.46
C TYR A 4 11.39 37.98 7.65
N ASP A 5 11.52 38.60 8.84
CA ASP A 5 11.21 37.89 10.09
C ASP A 5 9.94 38.56 10.65
N LYS A 6 8.82 37.85 10.56
CA LYS A 6 7.64 38.09 11.37
C LYS A 6 7.30 36.81 12.10
N GLU A 7 7.64 36.81 13.38
CA GLU A 7 7.18 35.82 14.35
C GLU A 7 5.64 35.82 14.43
N ILE A 8 5.07 34.61 14.36
CA ILE A 8 3.65 34.38 14.61
C ILE A 8 3.51 34.01 16.09
N PRO A 9 2.64 34.74 16.86
CA PRO A 9 2.42 34.41 18.25
C PRO A 9 1.66 33.10 18.43
N PRO A 10 1.89 32.35 19.52
CA PRO A 10 1.23 31.10 19.79
C PRO A 10 -0.24 31.31 20.18
N GLU A 11 -1.14 30.80 19.39
CA GLU A 11 -2.56 30.78 19.70
C GLU A 11 -2.84 29.69 20.76
N LYS A 12 -3.56 30.12 21.80
CA LYS A 12 -3.90 29.31 22.97
C LYS A 12 -4.77 28.15 22.58
N ALA A 13 -4.29 26.92 22.80
CA ALA A 13 -5.12 25.73 22.75
C ALA A 13 -6.04 25.71 23.99
N GLU A 14 -7.32 25.89 23.81
CA GLU A 14 -8.33 25.58 24.81
C GLU A 14 -8.46 24.08 25.01
N LEU A 15 -8.15 23.64 26.22
CA LEU A 15 -8.41 22.27 26.68
C LEU A 15 -9.92 22.06 26.83
N VAL A 16 -10.52 21.34 25.90
CA VAL A 16 -11.89 20.85 26.05
C VAL A 16 -11.91 19.66 27.02
N ASP A 17 -12.57 19.85 28.14
CA ASP A 17 -12.74 18.89 29.21
C ASP A 17 -13.51 17.64 28.73
N ARG A 18 -12.86 16.48 28.79
CA ARG A 18 -13.38 15.17 28.33
C ARG A 18 -14.32 14.48 29.34
N ARG A 19 -14.94 15.18 30.28
CA ARG A 19 -15.78 14.57 31.32
C ARG A 19 -17.30 14.70 31.15
N ALA A 20 -17.80 15.25 30.04
CA ALA A 20 -19.23 15.52 29.85
C ALA A 20 -19.90 14.66 28.78
N PHE A 21 -19.58 13.36 28.66
CA PHE A 21 -20.29 12.46 27.70
C PHE A 21 -20.55 11.05 28.27
N LEU A 22 -20.98 10.99 29.52
CA LEU A 22 -21.46 9.74 30.12
C LEU A 22 -22.59 10.07 31.10
N GLU A 23 -23.76 10.33 30.57
CA GLU A 23 -25.04 10.21 31.25
C GLU A 23 -26.16 10.63 30.26
N VAL A 24 -26.81 9.68 29.64
CA VAL A 24 -28.21 9.60 29.23
C VAL A 24 -28.39 8.43 28.26
N ALA A 25 -28.90 7.34 28.77
CA ALA A 25 -29.84 6.45 28.12
C ALA A 25 -30.08 5.20 28.96
N ALA A 26 -30.85 5.37 30.05
CA ALA A 26 -31.65 4.29 30.61
C ALA A 26 -33.11 4.67 30.41
N GLY A 27 -33.75 4.08 29.41
CA GLY A 27 -35.17 4.25 29.13
C GLY A 27 -35.73 2.92 28.63
N ALA A 28 -36.42 2.23 29.52
CA ALA A 28 -37.14 1.00 29.22
C ALA A 28 -38.28 1.23 28.23
N VAL A 29 -38.41 0.32 27.23
CA VAL A 29 -39.70 0.07 26.58
C VAL A 29 -39.95 -1.43 26.59
N ALA A 30 -41.01 -1.79 27.31
CA ALA A 30 -41.60 -3.11 27.33
C ALA A 30 -42.59 -3.28 26.17
N GLY A 31 -42.63 -4.50 25.63
CA GLY A 31 -43.86 -5.10 25.13
C GLY A 31 -44.09 -5.12 23.62
N ALA A 32 -43.94 -6.30 23.02
CA ALA A 32 -45.05 -7.05 22.41
C ALA A 32 -44.49 -8.30 21.70
N ALA A 33 -44.80 -9.46 22.21
CA ALA A 33 -44.59 -10.73 21.56
C ALA A 33 -45.58 -10.89 20.39
N VAL A 34 -45.07 -11.03 19.19
CA VAL A 34 -45.80 -11.59 18.05
C VAL A 34 -45.13 -12.91 17.67
N SER A 35 -45.81 -13.99 18.00
CA SER A 35 -45.45 -15.35 17.58
C SER A 35 -45.78 -15.52 16.10
N GLY A 36 -44.75 -15.43 15.25
CA GLY A 36 -44.80 -15.88 13.88
C GLY A 36 -43.83 -17.05 13.71
N ALA A 37 -44.39 -18.25 13.39
CA ALA A 37 -43.62 -19.43 13.10
C ALA A 37 -42.70 -19.20 11.89
N ILE A 38 -41.38 -19.24 12.11
CA ILE A 38 -40.39 -19.29 11.08
C ILE A 38 -40.22 -20.77 10.72
N PRO A 39 -40.31 -21.16 9.41
CA PRO A 39 -40.00 -22.52 9.02
C PRO A 39 -38.53 -22.80 9.30
N GLU A 40 -38.25 -23.82 10.03
CA GLU A 40 -36.96 -24.45 10.28
C GLU A 40 -36.34 -24.87 8.92
N ILE A 41 -35.46 -24.03 8.37
CA ILE A 41 -34.58 -24.46 7.29
C ILE A 41 -33.52 -25.30 7.98
N ALA A 42 -33.63 -26.61 7.80
CA ALA A 42 -32.64 -27.58 8.20
C ALA A 42 -31.26 -27.13 7.70
N ALA A 43 -30.41 -26.73 8.65
CA ALA A 43 -28.99 -26.51 8.38
C ALA A 43 -28.40 -27.85 7.96
N ALA A 44 -28.19 -28.02 6.67
CA ALA A 44 -27.31 -29.07 6.17
C ALA A 44 -25.93 -28.82 6.79
N GLN A 45 -25.54 -29.68 7.72
CA GLN A 45 -24.16 -29.79 8.17
C GLN A 45 -23.34 -30.27 6.98
N ASN A 46 -22.90 -29.32 6.18
CA ASN A 46 -21.79 -29.53 5.28
C ASN A 46 -20.51 -29.47 6.12
N SER A 47 -19.92 -30.63 6.35
CA SER A 47 -18.51 -30.79 6.65
C SER A 47 -17.68 -30.32 5.44
N GLY A 48 -17.81 -29.04 5.10
CA GLY A 48 -17.02 -28.35 4.08
C GLY A 48 -15.67 -28.08 4.70
N SER A 49 -14.64 -28.70 4.13
CA SER A 49 -13.24 -28.33 4.27
C SER A 49 -13.10 -26.83 4.56
N ASP A 50 -12.15 -26.45 5.42
CA ASP A 50 -11.70 -25.07 5.80
C ASP A 50 -11.22 -24.23 4.60
N ARG A 51 -11.90 -24.32 3.46
CA ARG A 51 -11.63 -23.50 2.28
C ARG A 51 -11.99 -22.06 2.65
N GLY A 52 -10.98 -21.22 2.59
CA GLY A 52 -11.16 -19.80 2.80
C GLY A 52 -10.83 -19.28 4.21
N SER A 53 -10.62 -20.13 5.22
CA SER A 53 -10.13 -19.67 6.54
C SER A 53 -8.60 -19.47 6.54
N GLY A 54 -8.10 -18.54 7.38
CA GLY A 54 -6.67 -18.30 7.52
C GLY A 54 -6.34 -16.98 8.19
N PRO A 55 -5.07 -16.70 8.42
CA PRO A 55 -4.63 -15.45 9.01
C PRO A 55 -4.60 -14.31 7.98
N LEU A 56 -4.85 -13.11 8.48
CA LEU A 56 -4.64 -11.85 7.81
C LEU A 56 -3.86 -10.93 8.76
N TYR A 57 -2.83 -10.28 8.25
CA TYR A 57 -1.95 -9.40 9.02
C TYR A 57 -1.99 -7.99 8.47
N MET A 58 -2.15 -7.00 9.34
CA MET A 58 -2.19 -5.58 9.01
C MET A 58 -1.23 -4.80 9.91
N GLN A 59 -0.45 -3.93 9.33
CA GLN A 59 0.40 -2.99 10.05
C GLN A 59 -0.41 -1.79 10.53
N THR A 60 -0.24 -1.37 11.79
CA THR A 60 -0.92 -0.18 12.33
C THR A 60 -0.27 1.12 11.93
N ASN A 61 1.03 1.12 11.70
CA ASN A 61 1.88 2.30 11.46
C ASN A 61 1.72 3.39 12.56
N GLU A 62 1.28 3.03 13.76
CA GLU A 62 1.26 3.91 14.92
C GLU A 62 2.68 4.18 15.42
N ILE A 63 2.88 5.18 16.31
CA ILE A 63 4.19 5.47 16.91
C ILE A 63 4.74 4.23 17.63
N GLN A 64 3.90 3.50 18.35
CA GLN A 64 4.19 2.13 18.77
C GLN A 64 3.65 1.19 17.70
N ASN A 65 4.46 0.94 16.69
CA ASN A 65 4.01 0.16 15.56
C ASN A 65 3.70 -1.29 15.95
N ALA A 66 2.65 -1.85 15.38
CA ALA A 66 2.20 -3.20 15.66
C ALA A 66 1.67 -3.90 14.41
N ILE A 67 1.69 -5.22 14.42
CA ILE A 67 0.93 -6.05 13.50
C ILE A 67 -0.33 -6.53 14.22
N ILE A 68 -1.49 -6.28 13.63
CA ILE A 68 -2.75 -6.89 14.04
C ILE A 68 -2.92 -8.17 13.22
N HIS A 69 -3.09 -9.28 13.94
CA HIS A 69 -3.44 -10.56 13.36
C HIS A 69 -4.95 -10.77 13.47
N TYR A 70 -5.59 -10.96 12.34
CA TYR A 70 -6.98 -11.38 12.23
C TYR A 70 -7.06 -12.83 11.79
N ARG A 71 -7.99 -13.57 12.37
CA ARG A 71 -8.45 -14.85 11.85
C ARG A 71 -9.63 -14.59 10.91
N ARG A 72 -9.52 -15.07 9.71
CA ARG A 72 -10.58 -15.11 8.70
C ARG A 72 -11.29 -16.45 8.78
N ASP A 73 -12.60 -16.46 8.89
CA ASP A 73 -13.42 -17.68 8.80
C ASP A 73 -13.72 -18.06 7.33
N GLY A 74 -14.39 -19.19 7.12
CA GLY A 74 -14.76 -19.67 5.79
C GLY A 74 -15.76 -18.79 5.05
N GLY A 75 -16.46 -17.89 5.74
CA GLY A 75 -17.35 -16.88 5.17
C GLY A 75 -16.64 -15.56 4.86
N GLY A 76 -15.35 -15.45 5.15
CA GLY A 76 -14.55 -14.25 4.95
C GLY A 76 -14.64 -13.23 6.10
N ALA A 77 -15.37 -13.51 7.19
CA ALA A 77 -15.44 -12.60 8.31
C ALA A 77 -14.16 -12.60 9.14
N LEU A 78 -13.76 -11.42 9.61
CA LEU A 78 -12.53 -11.20 10.36
C LEU A 78 -12.80 -11.11 11.86
N THR A 79 -11.95 -11.76 12.65
CA THR A 79 -11.90 -11.61 14.11
C THR A 79 -10.47 -11.30 14.51
N GLU A 80 -10.24 -10.21 15.25
CA GLU A 80 -8.93 -9.87 15.79
C GLU A 80 -8.50 -10.94 16.81
N VAL A 81 -7.29 -11.46 16.63
CA VAL A 81 -6.70 -12.51 17.48
C VAL A 81 -5.69 -11.92 18.45
N GLU A 82 -4.84 -11.04 17.96
CA GLU A 82 -3.76 -10.44 18.73
C GLU A 82 -3.21 -9.18 18.07
N ARG A 83 -2.53 -8.35 18.86
CA ARG A 83 -1.66 -7.27 18.39
C ARG A 83 -0.26 -7.50 18.92
N VAL A 84 0.71 -7.55 18.02
CA VAL A 84 2.11 -7.81 18.38
C VAL A 84 2.93 -6.58 18.00
N LEU A 85 3.59 -5.99 19.00
CA LEU A 85 4.45 -4.82 18.78
C LEU A 85 5.62 -5.20 17.87
N THR A 86 5.95 -4.31 16.95
CA THR A 86 7.09 -4.49 16.04
C THR A 86 8.44 -4.21 16.72
N GLY A 87 8.44 -3.50 17.84
CA GLY A 87 9.65 -3.01 18.49
C GLY A 87 10.24 -1.76 17.83
N GLY A 88 9.69 -1.34 16.68
CA GLY A 88 10.03 -0.10 16.00
C GLY A 88 8.88 0.90 15.99
N ALA A 89 9.12 2.09 15.46
CA ALA A 89 8.14 3.17 15.37
C ALA A 89 7.57 3.29 13.96
N GLY A 90 6.23 3.31 13.87
CA GLY A 90 5.55 3.77 12.67
C GLY A 90 5.62 5.28 12.53
N SER A 91 5.15 5.83 11.40
CA SER A 91 5.14 7.28 11.19
C SER A 91 4.13 8.01 12.09
N GLY A 92 3.17 7.29 12.63
CA GLY A 92 2.16 7.77 13.59
C GLY A 92 1.18 8.77 13.02
N THR A 93 1.57 9.46 11.98
CA THR A 93 0.77 10.41 11.25
C THR A 93 1.26 10.49 9.82
N PHE A 94 0.50 11.15 9.03
CA PHE A 94 0.79 11.50 7.67
C PHE A 94 2.09 12.34 7.53
N LYS A 95 2.98 11.90 6.64
CA LYS A 95 4.15 12.69 6.21
C LYS A 95 3.93 13.11 4.76
N PRO A 96 3.51 14.35 4.50
CA PRO A 96 3.20 14.78 3.16
C PRO A 96 4.46 14.93 2.31
N ILE A 97 4.75 13.98 1.45
CA ILE A 97 5.73 14.14 0.38
C ILE A 97 5.15 15.04 -0.69
N SER A 98 3.90 14.79 -1.06
CA SER A 98 3.16 15.54 -2.07
C SER A 98 2.47 16.79 -1.51
N GLY A 99 2.63 17.09 -0.23
CA GLY A 99 2.00 18.23 0.41
C GLY A 99 0.56 18.02 0.87
N GLN A 100 0.05 16.80 0.88
CA GLN A 100 -1.23 16.46 1.49
C GLN A 100 -1.14 16.64 3.00
N ALA A 101 -2.03 17.44 3.58
CA ALA A 101 -1.94 17.81 5.00
C ALA A 101 -2.52 16.77 5.95
N SER A 102 -3.34 15.83 5.49
CA SER A 102 -4.17 15.00 6.37
C SER A 102 -4.58 13.65 5.78
N ALA A 103 -3.96 13.16 4.75
CA ALA A 103 -4.20 11.80 4.26
C ALA A 103 -3.23 10.80 4.91
N PRO A 104 -3.55 9.51 5.01
CA PRO A 104 -2.57 8.48 5.29
C PRO A 104 -1.40 8.65 4.34
N ASN A 105 -0.19 8.39 4.80
CA ASN A 105 0.96 8.51 3.94
C ASN A 105 0.93 7.41 2.88
N ALA A 106 0.29 7.71 1.76
CA ALA A 106 0.20 6.82 0.61
C ALA A 106 1.57 6.34 0.10
N PHE A 107 2.64 6.98 0.56
CA PHE A 107 4.00 6.63 0.20
C PHE A 107 4.70 5.71 1.23
N GLU A 108 4.03 5.33 2.31
CA GLU A 108 4.56 4.42 3.33
C GLU A 108 3.77 3.12 3.36
N GLY A 109 3.71 2.30 2.43
CA GLY A 109 2.91 1.11 2.64
C GLY A 109 2.86 0.10 1.53
N ALA A 110 3.22 0.48 0.34
CA ALA A 110 3.19 -0.44 -0.78
C ALA A 110 4.20 -1.58 -0.56
N GLY A 111 3.72 -2.75 -0.13
CA GLY A 111 4.56 -3.88 0.24
C GLY A 111 5.33 -3.69 1.56
N SER A 112 4.77 -2.95 2.52
CA SER A 112 5.39 -2.74 3.84
C SER A 112 5.27 -3.93 4.78
N VAL A 113 4.32 -4.84 4.54
CA VAL A 113 4.16 -6.10 5.25
C VAL A 113 4.18 -7.24 4.25
N ILE A 114 5.12 -8.16 4.40
CA ILE A 114 5.24 -9.32 3.53
C ILE A 114 5.44 -10.61 4.30
N LEU A 115 4.98 -11.72 3.75
CA LEU A 115 5.27 -13.07 4.23
C LEU A 115 6.40 -13.69 3.41
N SER A 116 7.23 -14.51 4.06
CA SER A 116 8.11 -15.42 3.33
C SER A 116 7.27 -16.44 2.51
N PRO A 117 7.77 -16.94 1.37
CA PRO A 117 7.01 -17.87 0.54
C PRO A 117 6.60 -19.16 1.26
N ASN A 118 7.38 -19.61 2.25
CA ASN A 118 7.06 -20.76 3.10
C ASN A 118 6.13 -20.40 4.28
N ARG A 119 5.69 -19.13 4.40
CA ARG A 119 4.79 -18.60 5.43
C ARG A 119 5.31 -18.75 6.86
N GLN A 120 6.62 -18.93 7.06
CA GLN A 120 7.22 -19.08 8.39
C GLN A 120 7.72 -17.77 8.99
N LEU A 121 7.96 -16.76 8.15
CA LEU A 121 8.40 -15.44 8.56
C LEU A 121 7.48 -14.36 7.99
N LEU A 122 7.25 -13.34 8.80
CA LEU A 122 6.61 -12.10 8.39
C LEU A 122 7.59 -10.95 8.64
N PHE A 123 7.67 -10.02 7.70
CA PHE A 123 8.50 -8.82 7.80
C PHE A 123 7.63 -7.57 7.68
N THR A 124 8.00 -6.53 8.42
CA THR A 124 7.33 -5.22 8.31
C THR A 124 8.33 -4.08 8.42
N THR A 125 8.05 -2.99 7.71
CA THR A 125 8.79 -1.74 7.86
C THR A 125 8.29 -0.93 9.04
N ASN A 126 9.18 -0.12 9.64
CA ASN A 126 8.87 0.90 10.61
C ASN A 126 9.35 2.25 10.04
N GLY A 127 8.45 2.95 9.37
CA GLY A 127 8.80 4.18 8.64
C GLY A 127 9.15 5.37 9.54
N GLY A 128 8.75 5.33 10.81
CA GLY A 128 9.00 6.40 11.78
C GLY A 128 10.44 6.44 12.27
N ASP A 129 11.11 5.29 12.43
CA ASP A 129 12.49 5.18 12.91
C ASP A 129 13.45 4.52 11.91
N ASN A 130 12.99 4.21 10.70
CA ASN A 130 13.76 3.52 9.67
C ASN A 130 14.32 2.17 10.14
N SER A 131 13.48 1.35 10.73
CA SER A 131 13.80 -0.02 11.07
C SER A 131 12.92 -1.03 10.32
N VAL A 132 13.31 -2.28 10.39
CA VAL A 132 12.54 -3.43 9.90
C VAL A 132 12.40 -4.42 11.02
N SER A 133 11.21 -4.99 11.16
CA SER A 133 10.94 -6.04 12.13
C SER A 133 10.60 -7.34 11.44
N SER A 134 10.97 -8.43 12.09
CA SER A 134 10.67 -9.79 11.66
C SER A 134 9.91 -10.54 12.74
N PHE A 135 9.08 -11.48 12.31
CA PHE A 135 8.30 -12.35 13.17
C PHE A 135 8.34 -13.77 12.66
N ARG A 136 8.31 -14.73 13.56
CA ARG A 136 7.99 -16.12 13.24
C ARG A 136 6.49 -16.30 13.26
N VAL A 137 5.98 -17.00 12.26
CA VAL A 137 4.56 -17.32 12.13
C VAL A 137 4.33 -18.74 12.62
N GLY A 138 3.51 -18.87 13.65
CA GLY A 138 3.11 -20.16 14.19
C GLY A 138 2.15 -20.91 13.27
N LYS A 139 1.94 -22.21 13.54
CA LYS A 139 1.00 -23.04 12.78
C LYS A 139 -0.44 -22.54 12.85
N ASP A 140 -0.79 -21.85 13.91
CA ASP A 140 -2.07 -21.20 14.17
C ASP A 140 -2.13 -19.75 13.65
N GLY A 141 -1.10 -19.30 12.94
CA GLY A 141 -0.97 -17.94 12.43
C GLY A 141 -0.49 -16.92 13.46
N ARG A 142 -0.32 -17.28 14.74
CA ARG A 142 0.17 -16.36 15.76
C ARG A 142 1.61 -15.94 15.51
N LEU A 143 1.89 -14.67 15.82
CA LEU A 143 3.18 -14.07 15.61
C LEU A 143 4.03 -14.11 16.89
N THR A 144 5.30 -14.48 16.71
CA THR A 144 6.33 -14.29 17.74
C THR A 144 7.36 -13.32 17.19
N HIS A 145 7.53 -12.17 17.85
CA HIS A 145 8.56 -11.21 17.46
C HIS A 145 9.95 -11.88 17.46
N ALA A 146 10.68 -11.77 16.37
CA ALA A 146 11.99 -12.39 16.21
C ALA A 146 13.12 -11.37 16.35
N ASP A 147 13.05 -10.27 15.61
CA ASP A 147 14.09 -9.22 15.64
C ASP A 147 13.52 -7.87 15.17
N VAL A 148 14.22 -6.80 15.54
CA VAL A 148 14.06 -5.46 14.97
C VAL A 148 15.43 -4.84 14.70
N LYS A 149 15.63 -4.32 13.47
CA LYS A 149 16.93 -3.82 13.06
C LYS A 149 16.81 -2.48 12.33
N PRO A 150 17.56 -1.44 12.75
CA PRO A 150 17.67 -0.19 11.98
C PRO A 150 18.22 -0.45 10.58
N THR A 151 17.71 0.28 9.58
CA THR A 151 18.21 0.17 8.18
C THR A 151 19.55 0.89 7.97
N GLY A 152 20.03 1.62 8.97
CA GLY A 152 21.23 2.44 8.88
C GLY A 152 21.01 3.76 8.12
N ASN A 153 19.81 4.04 7.65
CA ASN A 153 19.46 5.32 7.04
C ASN A 153 18.98 6.32 8.12
N PRO A 154 19.26 7.62 7.97
CA PRO A 154 18.74 8.62 8.90
C PRO A 154 17.21 8.71 8.82
N VAL A 155 16.58 9.04 9.95
CA VAL A 155 15.11 9.20 10.03
C VAL A 155 14.64 10.45 9.28
N LYS A 156 15.51 11.44 9.15
CA LYS A 156 15.25 12.71 8.45
C LYS A 156 16.39 13.04 7.51
N GLY A 157 16.10 13.80 6.46
CA GLY A 157 17.10 14.29 5.51
C GLY A 157 17.13 13.44 4.23
N LYS A 158 18.33 13.19 3.71
CA LYS A 158 18.52 12.66 2.35
C LYS A 158 18.19 11.17 2.16
N SER A 159 17.96 10.44 3.25
CA SER A 159 17.71 8.98 3.15
C SER A 159 16.79 8.56 4.27
N GLY A 160 15.63 8.06 3.96
CA GLY A 160 14.70 7.67 5.01
C GLY A 160 13.36 7.16 4.54
N THR A 161 12.54 6.88 5.51
CA THR A 161 11.24 6.25 5.42
C THR A 161 11.31 4.89 4.74
N ALA A 162 11.67 3.87 5.53
CA ALA A 162 11.56 2.47 5.12
C ALA A 162 10.10 2.18 4.74
N LYS A 163 9.88 1.77 3.49
CA LYS A 163 8.56 1.78 2.87
C LYS A 163 8.11 0.40 2.38
N SER A 164 8.97 -0.27 1.65
CA SER A 164 8.63 -1.49 0.92
C SER A 164 9.69 -2.55 1.13
N LEU A 165 9.28 -3.80 1.11
CA LEU A 165 10.12 -4.96 1.32
C LEU A 165 9.98 -5.94 0.16
N ALA A 166 11.10 -6.58 -0.20
CA ALA A 166 11.10 -7.74 -1.07
C ALA A 166 12.09 -8.79 -0.51
N TYR A 167 11.68 -10.04 -0.46
CA TYR A 167 12.48 -11.11 0.16
C TYR A 167 12.90 -12.16 -0.87
N ALA A 168 14.22 -12.43 -0.94
CA ALA A 168 14.83 -13.47 -1.74
C ALA A 168 15.20 -14.67 -0.84
N PRO A 169 14.30 -15.67 -0.66
CA PRO A 169 14.49 -16.73 0.32
C PRO A 169 15.70 -17.64 0.00
N SER A 170 15.95 -17.91 -1.28
CA SER A 170 17.11 -18.73 -1.70
C SER A 170 18.45 -18.11 -1.36
N LYS A 171 18.48 -16.79 -1.13
CA LYS A 171 19.68 -16.01 -0.79
C LYS A 171 19.70 -15.55 0.67
N GLY A 172 18.57 -15.71 1.39
CA GLY A 172 18.40 -15.17 2.74
C GLY A 172 18.56 -13.65 2.79
N ILE A 173 18.12 -12.93 1.75
CA ILE A 173 18.25 -11.47 1.64
C ILE A 173 16.89 -10.79 1.59
N LEU A 174 16.73 -9.78 2.45
CA LEU A 174 15.62 -8.86 2.45
C LEU A 174 16.08 -7.52 1.88
N PHE A 175 15.44 -7.07 0.81
CA PHE A 175 15.62 -5.76 0.22
C PHE A 175 14.66 -4.78 0.90
N VAL A 176 15.21 -3.68 1.41
CA VAL A 176 14.45 -2.62 2.09
C VAL A 176 14.49 -1.37 1.23
N VAL A 177 13.33 -0.96 0.73
CA VAL A 177 13.18 0.22 -0.13
C VAL A 177 12.72 1.40 0.71
N HIS A 178 13.37 2.55 0.52
CA HIS A 178 13.11 3.81 1.23
C HIS A 178 12.53 4.85 0.28
N SER A 179 11.65 5.71 0.79
CA SER A 179 11.06 6.80 0.01
C SER A 179 12.05 7.88 -0.37
N PHE A 180 13.11 8.06 0.43
CA PHE A 180 14.09 9.14 0.23
C PHE A 180 15.50 8.59 0.08
N GLY A 181 16.21 9.12 -0.93
CA GLY A 181 17.59 8.77 -1.25
C GLY A 181 18.64 9.66 -0.55
N PRO A 182 19.92 9.43 -0.89
CA PRO A 182 20.37 8.58 -2.00
C PRO A 182 20.41 7.07 -1.72
N ASP A 183 20.34 6.62 -0.47
CA ASP A 183 20.38 5.20 -0.11
C ASP A 183 18.97 4.59 -0.19
N HIS A 184 18.41 4.52 -1.39
CA HIS A 184 17.03 4.08 -1.60
C HIS A 184 16.83 2.59 -1.31
N VAL A 185 17.82 1.74 -1.58
CA VAL A 185 17.71 0.31 -1.31
C VAL A 185 18.83 -0.11 -0.38
N ARG A 186 18.47 -0.75 0.73
CA ARG A 186 19.36 -1.37 1.70
C ARG A 186 19.10 -2.87 1.75
N LEU A 187 20.10 -3.63 2.14
CA LEU A 187 20.03 -5.08 2.22
C LEU A 187 20.15 -5.53 3.68
N MET A 188 19.38 -6.56 4.03
CA MET A 188 19.52 -7.28 5.29
C MET A 188 19.65 -8.77 5.01
N SER A 189 20.58 -9.45 5.68
CA SER A 189 20.56 -10.92 5.73
C SER A 189 19.46 -11.37 6.69
N VAL A 190 18.86 -12.51 6.39
CA VAL A 190 17.79 -13.12 7.20
C VAL A 190 18.16 -14.58 7.44
N ASP A 191 18.26 -15.00 8.71
CA ASP A 191 18.43 -16.40 9.05
C ASP A 191 17.10 -17.17 9.16
N ALA A 192 17.17 -18.46 9.38
CA ALA A 192 15.98 -19.32 9.50
C ALA A 192 15.10 -18.98 10.73
N GLN A 193 15.65 -18.29 11.73
CA GLN A 193 14.95 -17.84 12.93
C GLN A 193 14.33 -16.46 12.76
N GLY A 194 14.60 -15.79 11.63
CA GLY A 194 14.14 -14.44 11.35
C GLY A 194 15.06 -13.34 11.88
N THR A 195 16.27 -13.68 12.37
CA THR A 195 17.25 -12.68 12.79
C THR A 195 17.72 -11.86 11.59
N LEU A 196 17.78 -10.55 11.77
CA LEU A 196 18.14 -9.59 10.73
C LEU A 196 19.59 -9.12 10.91
N GLY A 197 20.38 -9.13 9.83
CA GLY A 197 21.75 -8.61 9.80
C GLY A 197 21.89 -7.50 8.75
N MET A 198 22.27 -6.28 9.17
CA MET A 198 22.54 -5.21 8.20
C MET A 198 23.72 -5.56 7.31
N ARG A 199 23.54 -5.33 6.01
CA ARG A 199 24.61 -5.39 5.02
C ARG A 199 25.11 -3.99 4.64
N PRO A 200 26.38 -3.84 4.24
CA PRO A 200 26.96 -2.52 3.95
C PRO A 200 26.48 -1.91 2.63
N GLU A 201 25.97 -2.72 1.71
CA GLU A 201 25.60 -2.31 0.36
C GLU A 201 24.45 -1.29 0.35
N ARG A 202 24.55 -0.33 -0.57
CA ARG A 202 23.61 0.78 -0.74
C ARG A 202 23.37 1.02 -2.22
N TYR A 203 22.12 1.25 -2.58
CA TYR A 203 21.76 1.49 -3.99
C TYR A 203 20.82 2.67 -4.11
N THR A 204 20.87 3.33 -5.25
CA THR A 204 20.06 4.51 -5.54
C THR A 204 19.22 4.31 -6.79
N VAL A 205 18.03 4.93 -6.80
CA VAL A 205 17.18 5.06 -8.00
C VAL A 205 17.38 6.42 -8.68
N ASN A 206 18.27 7.26 -8.14
CA ASN A 206 18.57 8.55 -8.74
C ASN A 206 19.44 8.41 -9.99
N THR A 207 19.31 9.36 -10.91
CA THR A 207 20.24 9.62 -12.00
C THR A 207 21.00 10.91 -11.73
N GLN A 208 21.88 11.30 -12.65
CA GLN A 208 22.56 12.60 -12.56
C GLN A 208 21.57 13.78 -12.74
N GLU A 209 20.55 13.57 -13.57
CA GLU A 209 19.54 14.57 -13.89
C GLU A 209 18.39 14.59 -12.87
N LYS A 210 18.05 13.43 -12.31
CA LYS A 210 16.93 13.25 -11.37
C LYS A 210 17.45 12.77 -10.03
N THR A 211 17.65 13.69 -9.10
CA THR A 211 18.34 13.45 -7.83
C THR A 211 17.41 13.17 -6.65
N ASP A 212 16.10 13.43 -6.80
CA ASP A 212 15.11 13.37 -5.72
C ASP A 212 13.94 12.43 -6.04
N ARG A 213 14.21 11.31 -6.74
CA ARG A 213 13.21 10.29 -7.03
C ARG A 213 12.67 9.67 -5.77
N VAL A 214 11.37 9.41 -5.76
CA VAL A 214 10.67 8.77 -4.66
C VAL A 214 10.24 7.37 -5.10
N PRO A 215 10.89 6.31 -4.62
CA PRO A 215 10.40 4.95 -4.78
C PRO A 215 8.97 4.80 -4.25
N THR A 216 8.16 4.04 -4.96
CA THR A 216 6.79 3.72 -4.56
C THR A 216 6.65 2.32 -3.97
N MET A 217 7.32 1.36 -4.57
CA MET A 217 7.47 0.01 -4.03
C MET A 217 8.68 -0.68 -4.66
N GLY A 218 9.14 -1.75 -4.01
CA GLY A 218 10.10 -2.69 -4.57
C GLY A 218 9.51 -4.10 -4.58
N VAL A 219 9.64 -4.80 -5.70
CA VAL A 219 9.17 -6.18 -5.84
C VAL A 219 10.23 -7.04 -6.52
N LEU A 220 10.43 -8.25 -6.00
CA LEU A 220 11.31 -9.23 -6.63
C LEU A 220 10.58 -9.95 -7.75
N SER A 221 11.21 -10.09 -8.91
CA SER A 221 10.66 -10.93 -9.98
C SER A 221 10.52 -12.37 -9.48
N PRO A 222 9.50 -13.14 -9.92
CA PRO A 222 9.26 -14.50 -9.44
C PRO A 222 10.44 -15.45 -9.61
N ASN A 223 11.27 -15.23 -10.64
CA ASN A 223 12.50 -16.00 -10.86
C ASN A 223 13.70 -15.55 -9.98
N GLY A 224 13.50 -14.52 -9.14
CA GLY A 224 14.53 -13.99 -8.24
C GLY A 224 15.69 -13.26 -8.90
N LYS A 225 15.63 -12.99 -10.19
CA LYS A 225 16.75 -12.39 -10.96
C LYS A 225 16.78 -10.86 -10.91
N PHE A 226 15.66 -10.22 -10.62
CA PHE A 226 15.51 -8.78 -10.69
C PHE A 226 14.72 -8.22 -9.52
N LEU A 227 15.20 -7.12 -8.94
CA LEU A 227 14.40 -6.25 -8.09
C LEU A 227 13.89 -5.10 -8.95
N LEU A 228 12.56 -4.98 -9.07
CA LEU A 228 11.89 -3.88 -9.76
C LEU A 228 11.45 -2.84 -8.74
N VAL A 229 11.68 -1.56 -9.04
CA VAL A 229 11.26 -0.43 -8.21
C VAL A 229 10.49 0.55 -9.09
N GLY A 230 9.25 0.83 -8.72
CA GLY A 230 8.49 1.95 -9.27
C GLY A 230 8.95 3.25 -8.62
N THR A 231 9.02 4.33 -9.39
CA THR A 231 9.36 5.66 -8.86
C THR A 231 8.29 6.67 -9.25
N THR A 232 7.99 7.56 -8.32
CA THR A 232 7.13 8.70 -8.56
C THR A 232 7.88 9.97 -8.15
N PHE A 233 7.42 11.11 -8.56
CA PHE A 233 7.93 12.44 -8.24
C PHE A 233 9.47 12.56 -8.24
N ASP A 234 9.92 13.59 -8.90
CA ASP A 234 11.21 14.18 -8.66
C ASP A 234 10.96 15.50 -7.93
N GLN A 235 11.26 15.54 -6.64
CA GLN A 235 10.95 16.72 -5.81
C GLN A 235 11.73 17.96 -6.21
N SER A 236 12.89 17.81 -6.84
CA SER A 236 13.71 18.93 -7.31
C SER A 236 13.00 19.77 -8.38
N ILE A 237 12.07 19.16 -9.08
CA ILE A 237 11.32 19.76 -10.20
C ILE A 237 10.09 20.52 -9.71
N ALA A 238 9.64 20.26 -8.50
CA ALA A 238 8.40 20.81 -7.94
C ALA A 238 8.34 22.34 -7.90
N HIS A 239 9.46 23.02 -8.04
CA HIS A 239 9.55 24.48 -7.94
C HIS A 239 9.47 25.23 -9.29
N THR A 240 9.53 24.53 -10.42
CA THR A 240 9.66 25.17 -11.73
C THR A 240 8.35 25.27 -12.51
N GLY A 241 7.33 24.50 -12.17
CA GLY A 241 6.08 24.40 -12.92
C GLY A 241 6.17 23.53 -14.19
N LEU A 242 7.37 23.12 -14.57
CA LEU A 242 7.64 22.23 -15.71
C LEU A 242 8.70 21.20 -15.30
N TYR A 243 8.60 19.99 -15.87
CA TYR A 243 9.68 19.03 -15.86
C TYR A 243 10.80 19.44 -16.80
N PRO A 244 12.03 18.88 -16.70
CA PRO A 244 13.13 19.20 -17.60
C PRO A 244 12.83 18.94 -19.08
N ASP A 245 11.92 18.01 -19.38
CA ASP A 245 11.44 17.71 -20.73
C ASP A 245 10.37 18.69 -21.22
N GLY A 246 10.03 19.71 -20.40
CA GLY A 246 9.01 20.71 -20.72
C GLY A 246 7.58 20.26 -20.46
N SER A 247 7.35 19.06 -19.94
CA SER A 247 6.00 18.59 -19.62
C SER A 247 5.42 19.34 -18.40
N PRO A 248 4.10 19.60 -18.38
CA PRO A 248 3.49 20.36 -17.30
C PRO A 248 3.45 19.57 -15.99
N ILE A 249 3.67 20.27 -14.90
CA ILE A 249 3.50 19.76 -13.54
C ILE A 249 2.06 20.02 -13.12
N LEU A 250 1.43 19.02 -12.53
CA LEU A 250 0.06 19.14 -12.04
C LEU A 250 0.03 19.95 -10.74
N TRP A 251 -0.69 21.07 -10.76
CA TRP A 251 -0.92 21.93 -9.62
C TRP A 251 -2.30 21.68 -9.04
N VAL A 252 -2.38 21.34 -7.74
CA VAL A 252 -3.64 21.14 -7.06
C VAL A 252 -3.87 22.22 -6.03
N PRO A 253 -5.04 22.94 -6.08
CA PRO A 253 -5.40 23.91 -5.08
C PRO A 253 -5.58 23.24 -3.71
N GLN A 254 -5.08 23.90 -2.66
CA GLN A 254 -5.21 23.48 -1.28
C GLN A 254 -6.28 24.32 -0.55
N PRO A 255 -6.83 23.84 0.57
CA PRO A 255 -7.80 24.61 1.37
C PRO A 255 -7.26 25.95 1.89
N ASP A 256 -5.93 26.08 2.01
CA ASP A 256 -5.25 27.31 2.44
C ASP A 256 -5.09 28.34 1.28
N GLY A 257 -5.68 28.09 0.13
CA GLY A 257 -5.59 28.92 -1.05
C GLY A 257 -4.27 28.84 -1.81
N LYS A 258 -3.35 27.96 -1.39
CA LYS A 258 -2.09 27.72 -2.11
C LYS A 258 -2.23 26.60 -3.10
N TYR A 259 -1.30 26.54 -4.04
CA TYR A 259 -1.18 25.43 -4.97
C TYR A 259 -0.02 24.54 -4.52
N ARG A 260 -0.22 23.24 -4.59
CA ARG A 260 0.86 22.27 -4.40
C ARG A 260 1.09 21.48 -5.66
N VAL A 261 2.34 21.33 -5.99
CA VAL A 261 2.77 20.53 -7.12
C VAL A 261 2.72 19.06 -6.71
N ILE A 262 2.19 18.24 -7.57
CA ILE A 262 1.96 16.85 -7.24
C ILE A 262 2.75 15.90 -8.12
N ALA A 263 2.60 16.01 -9.41
CA ALA A 263 3.32 15.24 -10.41
C ALA A 263 2.94 15.72 -11.79
N SER A 264 3.76 15.45 -12.79
CA SER A 264 3.35 15.53 -14.18
C SER A 264 2.39 14.39 -14.51
N ASN A 265 1.42 14.63 -15.36
CA ASN A 265 0.65 13.59 -16.02
C ASN A 265 1.33 13.06 -17.30
N ALA A 266 2.53 13.56 -17.62
CA ALA A 266 3.34 13.05 -18.71
C ALA A 266 3.94 11.67 -18.34
N PRO A 267 4.15 10.81 -19.34
CA PRO A 267 4.88 9.56 -19.14
C PRO A 267 6.28 9.80 -18.58
N ASP A 268 6.71 8.95 -17.66
CA ASP A 268 8.06 8.99 -17.11
C ASP A 268 8.94 7.96 -17.86
N PRO A 269 9.87 8.39 -18.73
CA PRO A 269 10.67 7.50 -19.56
C PRO A 269 11.66 6.65 -18.78
N ASP A 270 11.86 6.92 -17.50
CA ASP A 270 12.76 6.22 -16.59
C ASP A 270 12.12 5.97 -15.20
N GLY A 271 10.77 5.91 -15.16
CA GLY A 271 9.98 5.68 -13.93
C GLY A 271 10.02 4.26 -13.38
N LEU A 272 10.52 3.29 -14.15
CA LEU A 272 10.77 1.93 -13.68
C LEU A 272 12.27 1.70 -13.56
N VAL A 273 12.70 1.29 -12.37
CA VAL A 273 14.11 0.99 -12.09
C VAL A 273 14.26 -0.49 -11.81
N LEU A 274 15.18 -1.13 -12.54
CA LEU A 274 15.47 -2.54 -12.42
C LEU A 274 16.89 -2.74 -11.96
N PHE A 275 17.07 -3.56 -10.93
CA PHE A 275 18.36 -4.00 -10.44
C PHE A 275 18.49 -5.51 -10.67
N PRO A 276 19.54 -5.98 -11.42
CA PRO A 276 19.87 -7.39 -11.44
C PRO A 276 20.26 -7.89 -10.05
N VAL A 277 19.74 -9.02 -9.61
CA VAL A 277 20.10 -9.66 -8.34
C VAL A 277 21.23 -10.65 -8.61
N GLN A 278 22.38 -10.45 -7.98
CA GLN A 278 23.57 -11.28 -8.12
C GLN A 278 23.45 -12.57 -7.30
N ASP A 279 24.36 -13.51 -7.52
CA ASP A 279 24.33 -14.81 -6.82
C ASP A 279 24.54 -14.68 -5.31
N ASP A 280 25.30 -13.70 -4.85
CA ASP A 280 25.51 -13.40 -3.44
C ASP A 280 24.38 -12.55 -2.81
N GLY A 281 23.35 -12.23 -3.57
CA GLY A 281 22.21 -11.42 -3.18
C GLY A 281 22.44 -9.92 -3.26
N THR A 282 23.62 -9.45 -3.69
CA THR A 282 23.83 -8.03 -3.99
C THR A 282 23.09 -7.61 -5.26
N LEU A 283 22.97 -6.31 -5.48
CA LEU A 283 22.33 -5.77 -6.68
C LEU A 283 23.40 -5.28 -7.68
N GLY A 284 23.16 -5.53 -8.94
CA GLY A 284 23.93 -4.92 -10.03
C GLY A 284 23.52 -3.46 -10.25
N GLY A 285 24.11 -2.84 -11.27
CA GLY A 285 23.79 -1.46 -11.64
C GLY A 285 22.32 -1.26 -12.01
N ALA A 286 21.75 -0.11 -11.61
CA ALA A 286 20.37 0.26 -11.94
C ALA A 286 20.19 0.41 -13.46
N LYS A 287 19.13 -0.18 -13.98
CA LYS A 287 18.66 -0.02 -15.37
C LYS A 287 17.34 0.75 -15.33
N PHE A 288 17.31 1.91 -15.94
CA PHE A 288 16.14 2.76 -16.01
C PHE A 288 15.32 2.44 -17.25
N GLN A 289 13.99 2.34 -17.10
CA GLN A 289 13.10 1.95 -18.17
C GLN A 289 11.81 2.76 -18.17
N ASP A 290 11.27 2.95 -19.36
CA ASP A 290 10.09 3.75 -19.60
C ASP A 290 8.84 3.13 -18.99
N ALA A 291 8.22 3.86 -18.06
CA ALA A 291 6.96 3.48 -17.44
C ALA A 291 5.73 3.71 -18.34
N LYS A 292 5.86 4.41 -19.47
CA LYS A 292 4.79 4.76 -20.44
C LYS A 292 3.65 5.60 -19.88
N ALA A 293 3.54 5.78 -18.57
CA ALA A 293 2.54 6.62 -17.94
C ALA A 293 3.08 7.23 -16.64
N ALA A 294 2.41 8.27 -16.15
CA ALA A 294 2.87 9.04 -15.00
C ALA A 294 2.68 8.32 -13.68
N SER A 295 3.69 8.40 -12.84
CA SER A 295 3.71 7.89 -11.46
C SER A 295 3.36 6.40 -11.37
N PRO A 296 4.21 5.48 -11.89
CA PRO A 296 4.06 4.07 -11.61
C PRO A 296 4.17 3.85 -10.10
N PHE A 297 3.12 3.27 -9.51
CA PHE A 297 3.02 3.16 -8.06
C PHE A 297 3.14 1.72 -7.57
N TYR A 298 2.36 0.80 -8.12
CA TYR A 298 2.35 -0.60 -7.71
C TYR A 298 2.72 -1.52 -8.87
N ILE A 299 3.46 -2.57 -8.56
CA ILE A 299 3.87 -3.59 -9.52
C ILE A 299 3.44 -4.94 -8.95
N ALA A 300 2.54 -5.64 -9.64
CA ALA A 300 2.06 -6.96 -9.25
C ALA A 300 2.31 -7.98 -10.35
N PHE A 301 3.14 -8.99 -10.07
CA PHE A 301 3.35 -10.11 -10.99
C PHE A 301 2.14 -11.02 -11.07
N LEU A 302 1.90 -11.60 -12.24
CA LEU A 302 0.88 -12.63 -12.43
C LEU A 302 1.35 -13.95 -11.81
N ASN A 303 0.37 -14.75 -11.34
CA ASN A 303 0.67 -16.02 -10.68
C ASN A 303 1.11 -17.10 -11.69
N GLY A 304 0.41 -17.20 -12.81
CA GLY A 304 0.66 -18.21 -13.85
C GLY A 304 1.65 -17.76 -14.94
N ARG A 305 2.04 -16.48 -14.97
CA ARG A 305 2.97 -15.90 -15.95
C ARG A 305 4.02 -15.08 -15.24
N PRO A 306 5.12 -15.71 -14.79
CA PRO A 306 6.12 -15.06 -13.94
C PRO A 306 6.94 -13.97 -14.64
N ASP A 307 6.84 -13.84 -15.94
CA ASP A 307 7.42 -12.80 -16.77
C ASP A 307 6.45 -11.63 -17.03
N ALA A 308 5.18 -11.75 -16.61
CA ALA A 308 4.16 -10.72 -16.82
C ALA A 308 3.72 -10.10 -15.48
N PHE A 309 3.42 -8.82 -15.51
CA PHE A 309 2.97 -8.07 -14.34
C PHE A 309 2.02 -6.93 -14.75
N VAL A 310 1.32 -6.39 -13.77
CA VAL A 310 0.48 -5.20 -13.91
C VAL A 310 1.13 -4.04 -13.17
N ILE A 311 1.12 -2.87 -13.79
CA ILE A 311 1.56 -1.61 -13.17
C ILE A 311 0.31 -0.76 -12.93
N GLY A 312 0.13 -0.28 -11.70
CA GLY A 312 -0.84 0.76 -11.35
C GLY A 312 -0.19 2.13 -11.36
N TYR A 313 -0.89 3.13 -11.87
CA TYR A 313 -0.35 4.49 -12.05
C TYR A 313 -1.19 5.50 -11.28
N ALA A 314 -0.58 6.09 -10.25
CA ALA A 314 -1.29 7.03 -9.37
C ALA A 314 -1.79 8.28 -10.09
N VAL A 315 -0.99 8.87 -10.96
CA VAL A 315 -1.35 10.05 -11.75
C VAL A 315 -1.83 9.68 -13.15
N GLY A 316 -1.35 8.57 -13.70
CA GLY A 316 -1.81 8.02 -14.98
C GLY A 316 -3.26 7.52 -14.97
N ASN A 317 -3.87 7.38 -13.80
CA ASN A 317 -5.29 7.02 -13.61
C ASN A 317 -5.69 5.69 -14.25
N GLY A 318 -4.87 4.67 -14.10
CA GLY A 318 -5.18 3.38 -14.68
C GLY A 318 -4.09 2.34 -14.46
N CYS A 319 -4.23 1.23 -15.17
CA CYS A 319 -3.30 0.12 -15.14
C CYS A 319 -2.78 -0.21 -16.54
N ALA A 320 -1.59 -0.78 -16.62
CA ALA A 320 -1.05 -1.38 -17.83
C ALA A 320 -0.48 -2.77 -17.53
N MET A 321 -0.64 -3.68 -18.51
CA MET A 321 0.12 -4.94 -18.51
C MET A 321 1.54 -4.66 -18.96
N ALA A 322 2.50 -5.36 -18.37
CA ALA A 322 3.88 -5.33 -18.78
C ALA A 322 4.50 -6.73 -18.77
N THR A 323 5.60 -6.89 -19.49
CA THR A 323 6.42 -8.12 -19.46
C THR A 323 7.88 -7.77 -19.27
N ILE A 324 8.62 -8.69 -18.66
CA ILE A 324 10.06 -8.61 -18.49
C ILE A 324 10.72 -9.82 -19.13
N ASP A 325 11.72 -9.61 -19.99
CA ASP A 325 12.46 -10.68 -20.61
C ASP A 325 13.65 -11.17 -19.74
N SER A 326 14.38 -12.17 -20.23
CA SER A 326 15.51 -12.77 -19.53
C SER A 326 16.67 -11.76 -19.26
N ASP A 327 16.77 -10.70 -20.05
CA ASP A 327 17.83 -9.69 -19.96
C ASP A 327 17.39 -8.49 -19.13
N GLY A 328 16.11 -8.54 -18.65
CA GLY A 328 15.52 -7.52 -17.81
C GLY A 328 14.93 -6.35 -18.59
N LYS A 329 14.71 -6.47 -19.89
CA LYS A 329 14.01 -5.45 -20.68
C LYS A 329 12.52 -5.53 -20.39
N ILE A 330 11.93 -4.40 -20.02
CA ILE A 330 10.50 -4.28 -19.73
C ILE A 330 9.79 -3.76 -20.98
N ASN A 331 8.70 -4.42 -21.36
CA ASN A 331 7.79 -3.96 -22.40
C ASN A 331 6.45 -3.64 -21.76
N VAL A 332 6.09 -2.36 -21.70
CA VAL A 332 4.83 -1.87 -21.16
C VAL A 332 3.80 -1.73 -22.27
N GLY A 333 2.65 -2.36 -22.09
CA GLY A 333 1.51 -2.29 -22.97
C GLY A 333 0.69 -0.99 -22.83
N PRO A 334 -0.44 -0.89 -23.51
CA PRO A 334 -1.31 0.28 -23.43
C PRO A 334 -1.85 0.51 -22.03
N LEU A 335 -1.89 1.78 -21.60
CA LEU A 335 -2.55 2.20 -20.38
C LEU A 335 -4.08 2.14 -20.56
N VAL A 336 -4.75 1.46 -19.64
CA VAL A 336 -6.21 1.40 -19.55
C VAL A 336 -6.65 2.28 -18.39
N LYS A 337 -7.22 3.44 -18.69
CA LYS A 337 -7.63 4.47 -17.72
C LYS A 337 -9.03 4.18 -17.19
N ILE A 338 -9.24 4.42 -15.89
CA ILE A 338 -10.57 4.52 -15.30
C ILE A 338 -11.25 5.84 -15.72
N ASP A 339 -12.57 5.88 -15.64
CA ASP A 339 -13.37 7.08 -15.97
C ASP A 339 -13.32 8.07 -14.80
N THR A 340 -12.33 8.94 -14.80
CA THR A 340 -12.15 10.00 -13.81
C THR A 340 -12.55 11.36 -14.38
N SER A 341 -12.83 12.31 -13.50
CA SER A 341 -12.99 13.71 -13.90
C SER A 341 -11.75 14.17 -14.67
N PRO A 342 -11.92 14.82 -15.84
CA PRO A 342 -10.81 15.20 -16.69
C PRO A 342 -9.71 15.96 -15.95
N GLY A 343 -8.49 15.48 -16.04
CA GLY A 343 -7.29 16.15 -15.54
C GLY A 343 -7.00 16.00 -14.05
N LEU A 344 -7.81 15.25 -13.28
CA LEU A 344 -7.54 15.02 -11.86
C LEU A 344 -7.07 13.59 -11.60
N PRO A 345 -6.02 13.39 -10.75
CA PRO A 345 -5.53 12.07 -10.45
C PRO A 345 -6.50 11.26 -9.59
N SER A 346 -6.67 9.98 -9.92
CA SER A 346 -7.40 9.03 -9.09
C SER A 346 -6.57 8.53 -7.91
N GLU A 347 -5.26 8.68 -8.03
CA GLU A 347 -4.31 8.06 -7.09
C GLU A 347 -4.54 6.55 -7.01
N LEU A 348 -4.56 5.89 -8.17
CA LEU A 348 -4.63 4.44 -8.25
C LEU A 348 -3.30 3.87 -7.76
N CYS A 349 -3.29 3.37 -6.53
CA CYS A 349 -2.06 3.11 -5.80
C CYS A 349 -1.76 1.64 -5.57
N TRP A 350 -2.70 0.84 -5.07
CA TRP A 350 -2.44 -0.57 -4.72
C TRP A 350 -3.20 -1.51 -5.63
N LEU A 351 -2.64 -2.70 -5.84
CA LEU A 351 -3.22 -3.72 -6.69
C LEU A 351 -3.29 -5.07 -5.98
N SER A 352 -4.35 -5.83 -6.26
CA SER A 352 -4.42 -7.27 -6.02
C SER A 352 -4.85 -7.98 -7.29
N ILE A 353 -4.17 -9.07 -7.64
CA ILE A 353 -4.51 -9.90 -8.81
C ILE A 353 -5.17 -11.19 -8.30
N SER A 354 -6.29 -11.56 -8.91
CA SER A 354 -6.95 -12.83 -8.58
C SER A 354 -6.00 -14.02 -8.86
N PRO A 355 -6.04 -15.09 -8.05
CA PRO A 355 -5.12 -16.22 -8.19
C PRO A 355 -5.16 -16.92 -9.53
N ASP A 356 -6.27 -16.79 -10.25
CA ASP A 356 -6.47 -17.33 -11.60
C ASP A 356 -6.01 -16.39 -12.72
N ASP A 357 -5.39 -15.27 -12.37
CA ASP A 357 -4.91 -14.20 -13.27
C ASP A 357 -5.99 -13.62 -14.20
N ARG A 358 -7.25 -13.61 -13.75
CA ARG A 358 -8.35 -13.06 -14.58
C ARG A 358 -8.76 -11.66 -14.24
N THR A 359 -8.57 -11.24 -12.97
CA THR A 359 -9.05 -9.95 -12.50
C THR A 359 -7.97 -9.23 -11.70
N VAL A 360 -7.79 -7.96 -12.00
CA VAL A 360 -7.02 -7.00 -11.19
C VAL A 360 -8.00 -6.14 -10.44
N TYR A 361 -7.81 -5.99 -9.14
CA TYR A 361 -8.49 -5.01 -8.30
C TYR A 361 -7.50 -3.90 -7.98
N ALA A 362 -7.90 -2.66 -8.21
CA ALA A 362 -7.06 -1.49 -8.07
C ALA A 362 -7.69 -0.48 -7.11
N THR A 363 -6.92 -0.06 -6.13
CA THR A 363 -7.35 0.88 -5.10
C THR A 363 -7.25 2.31 -5.60
N ASP A 364 -8.37 3.02 -5.66
CA ASP A 364 -8.46 4.43 -6.05
C ASP A 364 -8.50 5.33 -4.82
N PHE A 365 -7.34 5.75 -4.33
CA PHE A 365 -7.18 6.50 -3.10
C PHE A 365 -7.97 7.81 -3.13
N GLY A 366 -7.88 8.59 -4.22
CA GLY A 366 -8.54 9.88 -4.36
C GLY A 366 -10.06 9.79 -4.48
N TYR A 367 -10.60 8.62 -4.81
CA TYR A 367 -12.04 8.42 -5.01
C TYR A 367 -12.70 7.52 -3.97
N SER A 368 -11.93 6.93 -3.05
CA SER A 368 -12.45 6.12 -1.93
C SER A 368 -13.18 4.84 -2.35
N TYR A 369 -12.72 4.21 -3.44
CA TYR A 369 -13.28 2.95 -3.91
C TYR A 369 -12.20 2.05 -4.52
N ILE A 370 -12.61 0.92 -5.05
CA ILE A 370 -11.81 -0.02 -5.82
C ILE A 370 -12.39 -0.08 -7.23
N SER A 371 -11.54 0.00 -8.25
CA SER A 371 -11.88 -0.38 -9.62
C SER A 371 -11.39 -1.79 -9.94
N SER A 372 -11.91 -2.40 -10.98
CA SER A 372 -11.46 -3.71 -11.42
C SER A 372 -11.26 -3.80 -12.92
N TYR A 373 -10.32 -4.67 -13.32
CA TYR A 373 -9.98 -4.92 -14.71
C TYR A 373 -9.96 -6.42 -14.97
N HIS A 374 -10.47 -6.83 -16.13
CA HIS A 374 -10.23 -8.17 -16.64
C HIS A 374 -8.92 -8.22 -17.41
N ILE A 375 -8.13 -9.26 -17.13
CA ILE A 375 -6.93 -9.61 -17.91
C ILE A 375 -7.37 -10.42 -19.12
N ASN A 376 -7.03 -9.94 -20.31
CA ASN A 376 -7.35 -10.59 -21.58
C ASN A 376 -6.07 -10.75 -22.41
N GLY A 377 -5.49 -11.93 -22.38
CA GLY A 377 -4.21 -12.19 -23.02
C GLY A 377 -3.09 -11.31 -22.44
N SER A 378 -2.55 -10.41 -23.25
CA SER A 378 -1.50 -9.44 -22.85
C SER A 378 -2.05 -8.06 -22.52
N GLY A 379 -3.37 -7.88 -22.43
CA GLY A 379 -4.00 -6.59 -22.20
C GLY A 379 -4.95 -6.58 -21.01
N LEU A 380 -5.42 -5.36 -20.68
CA LEU A 380 -6.43 -5.13 -19.66
C LEU A 380 -7.70 -4.54 -20.29
N LYS A 381 -8.83 -4.78 -19.64
CA LYS A 381 -10.11 -4.11 -19.96
C LYS A 381 -10.80 -3.79 -18.64
N ILE A 382 -11.32 -2.57 -18.45
CA ILE A 382 -12.13 -2.23 -17.30
C ILE A 382 -13.30 -3.21 -17.20
N ALA A 383 -13.44 -3.84 -16.03
CA ALA A 383 -14.56 -4.67 -15.67
C ALA A 383 -15.62 -3.85 -14.93
N LYS A 384 -15.20 -3.15 -13.88
CA LYS A 384 -16.05 -2.24 -13.09
C LYS A 384 -15.28 -1.00 -12.64
N ASP A 385 -15.93 0.15 -12.73
CA ASP A 385 -15.45 1.43 -12.21
C ASP A 385 -16.66 2.26 -11.73
N PRO A 386 -16.94 2.25 -10.42
CA PRO A 386 -16.30 1.50 -9.32
C PRO A 386 -16.71 0.00 -9.28
N ALA A 387 -15.86 -0.84 -8.68
CA ALA A 387 -16.16 -2.27 -8.41
C ALA A 387 -16.99 -2.45 -7.12
N CYS A 388 -16.94 -1.49 -6.21
CA CYS A 388 -17.72 -1.44 -4.98
C CYS A 388 -18.24 -0.01 -4.71
N PRO A 389 -19.26 0.16 -3.86
CA PRO A 389 -19.66 1.49 -3.39
C PRO A 389 -18.49 2.22 -2.71
N LYS A 390 -18.49 3.56 -2.83
CA LYS A 390 -17.51 4.41 -2.13
C LYS A 390 -17.66 4.23 -0.61
N VAL A 391 -16.52 4.10 0.07
CA VAL A 391 -16.48 4.16 1.53
C VAL A 391 -16.28 5.62 1.93
N PRO A 392 -17.21 6.27 2.65
CA PRO A 392 -17.06 7.66 3.03
C PRO A 392 -15.84 7.88 3.95
N GLY A 393 -15.07 8.93 3.69
CA GLY A 393 -14.09 9.46 4.63
C GLY A 393 -14.74 10.35 5.70
N ASP A 394 -13.98 10.73 6.71
CA ASP A 394 -14.43 11.57 7.82
C ASP A 394 -14.47 13.08 7.50
N GLY A 395 -14.08 13.48 6.29
CA GLY A 395 -14.03 14.86 5.83
C GLY A 395 -12.68 15.55 6.04
N THR A 396 -11.75 14.95 6.79
CA THR A 396 -10.45 15.57 7.11
C THR A 396 -9.39 15.31 6.06
N ALA A 397 -9.41 14.13 5.42
CA ALA A 397 -8.44 13.76 4.39
C ALA A 397 -8.97 14.07 2.99
N ARG A 398 -8.06 14.50 2.12
CA ARG A 398 -8.36 14.78 0.72
C ARG A 398 -7.31 14.14 -0.17
N GLY A 399 -7.78 13.60 -1.30
CA GLY A 399 -6.91 13.17 -2.39
C GLY A 399 -6.29 14.36 -3.13
N LEU A 400 -5.40 14.06 -4.03
CA LEU A 400 -4.78 15.03 -4.93
C LEU A 400 -5.82 15.73 -5.84
N ASN A 401 -6.94 15.06 -6.09
CA ASN A 401 -8.10 15.60 -6.78
C ASN A 401 -8.97 16.53 -5.93
N THR A 402 -8.53 16.84 -4.69
CA THR A 402 -9.22 17.67 -3.67
C THR A 402 -10.52 17.08 -3.10
N THR A 403 -10.94 15.91 -3.55
CA THR A 403 -12.12 15.23 -2.97
C THR A 403 -11.80 14.63 -1.61
N VAL A 404 -12.81 14.55 -0.74
CA VAL A 404 -12.69 13.84 0.53
C VAL A 404 -12.42 12.37 0.25
N THR A 405 -11.40 11.82 0.91
CA THR A 405 -11.03 10.41 0.78
C THR A 405 -11.15 9.69 2.12
N SER A 406 -11.55 8.44 2.08
CA SER A 406 -11.48 7.51 3.21
C SER A 406 -10.08 6.93 3.43
N GLY A 407 -9.12 7.31 2.58
CA GLY A 407 -7.75 6.82 2.65
C GLY A 407 -7.61 5.33 2.36
N PRO A 408 -8.20 4.80 1.25
CA PRO A 408 -7.95 3.42 0.89
C PRO A 408 -6.46 3.21 0.58
N SER A 409 -5.84 2.27 1.27
CA SER A 409 -4.43 1.94 1.10
C SER A 409 -4.27 0.48 0.62
N ASP A 410 -3.50 -0.35 1.32
CA ASP A 410 -3.19 -1.69 0.84
C ASP A 410 -4.42 -2.61 0.77
N CYS A 411 -4.38 -3.55 -0.16
CA CYS A 411 -5.39 -4.58 -0.36
C CYS A 411 -4.75 -5.96 -0.53
N TRP A 412 -5.49 -6.99 -0.14
CA TRP A 412 -5.06 -8.37 -0.26
C TRP A 412 -6.22 -9.27 -0.65
N ILE A 413 -5.98 -10.22 -1.56
CA ILE A 413 -6.96 -11.21 -2.02
C ILE A 413 -6.59 -12.61 -1.53
N THR A 414 -7.59 -13.41 -1.17
CA THR A 414 -7.38 -14.79 -0.70
C THR A 414 -6.85 -15.70 -1.80
N ALA A 415 -6.15 -16.78 -1.41
CA ALA A 415 -5.55 -17.72 -2.33
C ALA A 415 -6.57 -18.48 -3.19
N ASP A 416 -7.82 -18.56 -2.77
CA ASP A 416 -8.94 -19.10 -3.57
C ASP A 416 -9.65 -18.03 -4.41
N GLY A 417 -9.23 -16.76 -4.26
CA GLY A 417 -9.83 -15.64 -4.97
C GLY A 417 -11.23 -15.23 -4.48
N ALA A 418 -11.74 -15.84 -3.41
CA ALA A 418 -13.12 -15.64 -2.98
C ALA A 418 -13.33 -14.30 -2.26
N TYR A 419 -12.31 -13.80 -1.57
CA TYR A 419 -12.41 -12.60 -0.75
C TYR A 419 -11.26 -11.64 -0.98
N LEU A 420 -11.58 -10.33 -0.98
CA LEU A 420 -10.61 -9.24 -1.03
C LEU A 420 -10.80 -8.38 0.22
N TYR A 421 -9.70 -7.97 0.85
CA TYR A 421 -9.69 -7.08 2.00
C TYR A 421 -8.99 -5.79 1.65
N GLN A 422 -9.56 -4.66 2.09
CA GLN A 422 -9.10 -3.32 1.77
C GLN A 422 -9.05 -2.46 3.03
N ILE A 423 -7.92 -1.81 3.27
CA ILE A 423 -7.75 -0.82 4.33
C ILE A 423 -8.34 0.52 3.89
N TYR A 424 -9.11 1.17 4.77
CA TYR A 424 -9.62 2.54 4.64
C TYR A 424 -9.21 3.33 5.89
N GLY A 425 -8.02 3.91 5.88
CA GLY A 425 -7.40 4.52 7.06
C GLY A 425 -8.19 5.68 7.66
N ASN A 426 -8.71 6.58 6.82
CA ASN A 426 -9.52 7.73 7.26
C ASN A 426 -11.01 7.42 7.50
N ALA A 427 -11.42 6.19 7.29
CA ALA A 427 -12.70 5.65 7.75
C ALA A 427 -12.52 4.70 8.95
N SER A 428 -11.30 4.52 9.45
CA SER A 428 -10.97 3.54 10.52
C SER A 428 -11.53 2.16 10.25
N ALA A 429 -11.48 1.70 8.99
CA ALA A 429 -12.12 0.45 8.57
C ALA A 429 -11.17 -0.44 7.76
N LEU A 430 -11.18 -1.73 8.09
CA LEU A 430 -10.73 -2.80 7.19
C LEU A 430 -11.99 -3.51 6.70
N VAL A 431 -12.21 -3.48 5.39
CA VAL A 431 -13.43 -3.99 4.77
C VAL A 431 -13.12 -5.26 4.00
N GLY A 432 -13.88 -6.31 4.25
CA GLY A 432 -13.87 -7.55 3.49
C GLY A 432 -14.96 -7.57 2.42
N TYR A 433 -14.59 -8.00 1.24
CA TYR A 433 -15.48 -8.13 0.09
C TYR A 433 -15.47 -9.55 -0.46
N ALA A 434 -16.64 -10.07 -0.80
CA ALA A 434 -16.74 -11.23 -1.69
C ALA A 434 -16.53 -10.76 -3.14
N THR A 435 -15.66 -11.45 -3.86
CA THR A 435 -15.40 -11.19 -5.28
C THR A 435 -16.49 -11.81 -6.16
N ARG A 436 -16.69 -11.24 -7.35
CA ARG A 436 -17.61 -11.76 -8.36
C ARG A 436 -16.91 -11.90 -9.70
N SER A 437 -17.38 -12.85 -10.52
CA SER A 437 -16.79 -13.14 -11.84
C SER A 437 -16.87 -11.96 -12.82
N ASP A 438 -17.80 -11.03 -12.60
CA ASP A 438 -17.93 -9.81 -13.40
C ASP A 438 -17.02 -8.67 -12.93
N GLY A 439 -16.16 -8.93 -11.93
CA GLY A 439 -15.25 -7.97 -11.35
C GLY A 439 -15.84 -7.10 -10.24
N SER A 440 -17.14 -7.22 -9.94
CA SER A 440 -17.75 -6.49 -8.83
C SER A 440 -17.38 -7.08 -7.47
N LEU A 441 -17.45 -6.24 -6.43
CA LEU A 441 -17.15 -6.56 -5.04
C LEU A 441 -18.39 -6.33 -4.19
N HIS A 442 -18.70 -7.28 -3.33
CA HIS A 442 -19.82 -7.20 -2.38
C HIS A 442 -19.30 -7.22 -0.95
N GLU A 443 -19.52 -6.15 -0.19
CA GLU A 443 -19.11 -6.05 1.21
C GLU A 443 -19.76 -7.16 2.04
N ILE A 444 -18.94 -7.89 2.79
CA ILE A 444 -19.38 -8.99 3.66
C ILE A 444 -19.07 -8.73 5.13
N ASN A 445 -18.05 -7.92 5.41
CA ASN A 445 -17.55 -7.70 6.75
C ASN A 445 -16.81 -6.37 6.82
N ARG A 446 -16.89 -5.73 8.00
CA ARG A 446 -16.15 -4.51 8.30
C ARG A 446 -15.67 -4.55 9.75
N VAL A 447 -14.38 -4.38 9.97
CA VAL A 447 -13.80 -4.29 11.32
C VAL A 447 -13.18 -2.92 11.53
N LYS A 448 -13.22 -2.45 12.78
CA LYS A 448 -12.60 -1.17 13.16
C LYS A 448 -11.09 -1.35 13.28
N ILE A 449 -10.35 -0.40 12.73
CA ILE A 449 -8.88 -0.34 12.78
C ILE A 449 -8.42 1.01 13.33
N PRO A 450 -7.12 1.16 13.70
CA PRO A 450 -6.56 2.46 14.06
C PRO A 450 -6.79 3.49 12.95
N TYR A 451 -6.98 4.73 13.37
CA TYR A 451 -7.23 5.84 12.46
C TYR A 451 -5.93 6.28 11.75
N ASN A 452 -6.09 6.73 10.53
CA ASN A 452 -5.19 7.52 9.71
C ASN A 452 -4.10 6.74 8.97
N SER A 453 -3.28 5.93 9.58
CA SER A 453 -2.11 5.41 8.88
C SER A 453 -1.90 3.89 8.83
N PRO A 454 -2.91 3.03 9.04
CA PRO A 454 -2.71 1.60 8.84
C PRO A 454 -2.34 1.34 7.38
N GLN A 455 -1.27 0.62 7.18
CA GLN A 455 -0.76 0.27 5.86
C GLN A 455 -0.09 -1.10 5.91
N GLY A 456 -0.03 -1.76 4.75
CA GLY A 456 0.52 -3.09 4.67
C GLY A 456 -0.47 -4.15 5.10
N LEU A 457 -0.82 -5.01 4.16
CA LEU A 457 -1.78 -6.09 4.34
C LEU A 457 -1.27 -7.34 3.64
N THR A 458 -1.23 -8.46 4.36
CA THR A 458 -0.85 -9.76 3.80
C THR A 458 -1.54 -10.89 4.55
N GLY A 459 -1.66 -12.08 3.92
CA GLY A 459 -2.30 -13.23 4.55
C GLY A 459 -2.07 -14.53 3.78
N PHE A 460 -2.74 -15.61 4.22
CA PHE A 460 -2.73 -16.90 3.52
C PHE A 460 -3.93 -17.76 3.88
#